data_cf08a91326578ea0a31af099f27fc6ea
#
_entry.id   cf08a91326578ea0a31af099f27fc6ea
#
_cell.length_a   1.000
_cell.length_b   1.000
_cell.length_c   1.000
_cell.angle_alpha   90.00
_cell.angle_beta   90.00
_cell.angle_gamma   90.00
#
_symmetry.space_group_name_H-M   'P 1'
#
loop_
_entity.id
_entity.type
_entity.pdbx_description
1 polymer ?
#
loop_
_entity_poly.entity_id
_entity_poly.type
_entity_poly.pdbx_seq_one_letter_code
_entity_poly.pdbx_strand_id
1 'polypeptide(L)'
;RGEAPGALSHASVVFSRDTRYAYVFGRDGGLSKVDMLTQKLVKRVIQAGNSIGGAVSTDGRILAAQNYEPGGVKLFDADTLELLADIPAVGADGKPSKVVGLADLPGQRFAYSLFEAGEIWMLDASNPRQPKVTKFHNVGKQPYDGLGSSNGRYYIAGLYGEDGLAMLDTWAKDLQVRRILPDYGKGREKQPVYKMPHLRGWAISGDYAFL
;
A
#
# COMPACT_ATOMS: atom_id res chain seq x y z
N ARG A 1 5.21 -25.89 -11.07
CA ARG A 1 4.16 -25.10 -11.72
C ARG A 1 2.85 -25.51 -11.04
N GLY A 2 2.43 -24.76 -10.04
CA GLY A 2 1.10 -24.86 -9.48
C GLY A 2 0.23 -23.82 -10.19
N GLU A 3 -0.48 -24.21 -11.19
CA GLU A 3 -1.41 -23.34 -11.91
C GLU A 3 -2.75 -23.37 -11.19
N ALA A 4 -3.02 -22.33 -10.40
CA ALA A 4 -4.39 -21.97 -10.11
C ALA A 4 -4.86 -21.05 -11.25
N PRO A 5 -5.83 -21.45 -12.08
CA PRO A 5 -6.33 -20.60 -13.16
C PRO A 5 -6.86 -19.28 -12.57
N GLY A 6 -6.36 -18.15 -13.05
CA GLY A 6 -6.79 -16.81 -12.64
C GLY A 6 -5.97 -16.16 -11.51
N ALA A 7 -5.13 -16.89 -10.78
CA ALA A 7 -4.33 -16.34 -9.68
C ALA A 7 -3.08 -15.55 -10.14
N LEU A 8 -2.69 -15.71 -11.39
CA LEU A 8 -1.46 -15.12 -11.94
C LEU A 8 -1.65 -13.82 -12.73
N SER A 9 -2.85 -13.28 -12.78
CA SER A 9 -3.15 -12.10 -13.61
C SER A 9 -2.57 -10.79 -13.06
N HIS A 10 -2.14 -10.75 -11.81
CA HIS A 10 -1.53 -9.59 -11.17
C HIS A 10 -0.42 -10.02 -10.21
N ALA A 11 0.73 -9.43 -10.37
CA ALA A 11 1.79 -9.44 -9.39
C ALA A 11 2.35 -8.02 -9.25
N SER A 12 2.69 -7.63 -8.04
CA SER A 12 3.42 -6.40 -7.77
C SER A 12 4.84 -6.75 -7.38
N VAL A 13 5.77 -5.90 -7.77
CA VAL A 13 7.20 -6.10 -7.50
C VAL A 13 7.77 -4.85 -6.85
N VAL A 14 8.52 -5.03 -5.79
CA VAL A 14 9.39 -4.02 -5.21
C VAL A 14 10.81 -4.56 -5.09
N PHE A 15 11.79 -3.68 -5.04
CA PHE A 15 13.20 -4.08 -5.01
C PHE A 15 13.85 -3.73 -3.68
N SER A 16 14.85 -4.54 -3.28
CA SER A 16 15.75 -4.16 -2.20
C SER A 16 16.46 -2.84 -2.52
N ARG A 17 16.91 -2.11 -1.51
CA ARG A 17 17.52 -0.77 -1.71
C ARG A 17 18.81 -0.82 -2.55
N ASP A 18 19.52 -1.93 -2.52
CA ASP A 18 20.68 -2.22 -3.37
C ASP A 18 20.32 -2.83 -4.74
N THR A 19 19.01 -2.97 -5.05
CA THR A 19 18.47 -3.60 -6.27
C THR A 19 18.88 -5.07 -6.48
N ARG A 20 19.49 -5.71 -5.49
CA ARG A 20 19.93 -7.09 -5.57
C ARG A 20 18.78 -8.08 -5.60
N TYR A 21 17.71 -7.80 -4.85
CA TYR A 21 16.57 -8.69 -4.72
C TYR A 21 15.28 -8.03 -5.21
N ALA A 22 14.46 -8.82 -5.92
CA ALA A 22 13.08 -8.50 -6.20
C ALA A 22 12.16 -9.24 -5.22
N TYR A 23 11.19 -8.53 -4.66
CA TYR A 23 10.13 -9.10 -3.83
C TYR A 23 8.83 -9.06 -4.60
N VAL A 24 8.31 -10.23 -4.92
CA VAL A 24 7.12 -10.40 -5.76
C VAL A 24 5.93 -10.79 -4.89
N PHE A 25 4.88 -9.99 -4.94
CA PHE A 25 3.61 -10.22 -4.24
C PHE A 25 2.58 -10.72 -5.25
N GLY A 26 2.12 -11.94 -5.06
CA GLY A 26 1.16 -12.58 -5.96
C GLY A 26 -0.26 -12.61 -5.40
N ARG A 27 -1.25 -12.61 -6.30
CA ARG A 27 -2.67 -12.71 -5.93
C ARG A 27 -3.03 -14.02 -5.22
N ASP A 28 -2.18 -15.03 -5.31
CA ASP A 28 -2.27 -16.28 -4.56
C ASP A 28 -1.80 -16.17 -3.10
N GLY A 29 -1.55 -14.94 -2.63
CA GLY A 29 -1.02 -14.68 -1.29
C GLY A 29 0.47 -14.96 -1.13
N GLY A 30 1.16 -15.27 -2.22
CA GLY A 30 2.59 -15.55 -2.20
C GLY A 30 3.44 -14.28 -2.10
N LEU A 31 4.50 -14.36 -1.27
CA LEU A 31 5.62 -13.42 -1.24
C LEU A 31 6.88 -14.19 -1.63
N SER A 32 7.52 -13.80 -2.73
CA SER A 32 8.71 -14.45 -3.26
C SER A 32 9.89 -13.47 -3.26
N LYS A 33 11.04 -13.92 -2.77
CA LYS A 33 12.34 -13.22 -2.88
C LYS A 33 13.13 -13.85 -4.02
N VAL A 34 13.50 -13.05 -5.01
CA VAL A 34 14.27 -13.47 -6.19
C VAL A 34 15.59 -12.72 -6.20
N ASP A 35 16.69 -13.45 -6.35
CA ASP A 35 18.01 -12.89 -6.58
C ASP A 35 18.13 -12.46 -8.04
N MET A 36 18.23 -11.15 -8.28
CA MET A 36 18.27 -10.59 -9.63
C MET A 36 19.58 -10.87 -10.37
N LEU A 37 20.68 -11.06 -9.65
CA LEU A 37 21.97 -11.37 -10.27
C LEU A 37 22.03 -12.82 -10.76
N THR A 38 21.56 -13.75 -9.93
CA THR A 38 21.56 -15.17 -10.28
C THR A 38 20.29 -15.66 -10.94
N GLN A 39 19.24 -14.81 -10.99
CA GLN A 39 17.91 -15.10 -11.51
C GLN A 39 17.24 -16.32 -10.84
N LYS A 40 17.53 -16.53 -9.56
CA LYS A 40 17.01 -17.67 -8.80
C LYS A 40 16.02 -17.22 -7.73
N LEU A 41 15.01 -18.04 -7.55
CA LEU A 41 14.13 -17.94 -6.39
C LEU A 41 14.94 -18.28 -5.13
N VAL A 42 15.05 -17.33 -4.20
CA VAL A 42 15.72 -17.52 -2.92
C VAL A 42 14.77 -18.17 -1.92
N LYS A 43 13.57 -17.59 -1.80
CA LYS A 43 12.56 -18.07 -0.86
C LYS A 43 11.16 -17.63 -1.31
N ARG A 44 10.16 -18.42 -0.97
CA ARG A 44 8.74 -18.08 -1.12
C ARG A 44 7.98 -18.49 0.13
N VAL A 45 7.06 -17.63 0.56
CA VAL A 45 6.11 -17.89 1.65
C VAL A 45 4.70 -17.57 1.17
N ILE A 46 3.71 -18.33 1.63
CA ILE A 46 2.29 -17.99 1.46
C ILE A 46 1.87 -17.26 2.72
N GLN A 47 1.44 -16.01 2.59
CA GLN A 47 1.22 -15.14 3.74
C GLN A 47 -0.23 -14.64 3.88
N ALA A 48 -1.05 -14.79 2.83
CA ALA A 48 -2.46 -14.37 2.81
C ALA A 48 -3.26 -15.23 1.84
N GLY A 49 -4.57 -15.04 1.80
CA GLY A 49 -5.44 -15.61 0.76
C GLY A 49 -5.35 -14.84 -0.55
N ASN A 50 -5.20 -13.51 -0.47
CA ASN A 50 -5.07 -12.63 -1.62
C ASN A 50 -4.22 -11.41 -1.25
N SER A 51 -3.10 -11.24 -1.94
CA SER A 51 -2.21 -10.09 -1.79
C SER A 51 -2.07 -9.37 -3.13
N ILE A 52 -1.82 -8.07 -3.10
CA ILE A 52 -1.73 -7.30 -4.34
C ILE A 52 -0.50 -6.42 -4.42
N GLY A 53 0.23 -6.26 -3.36
CA GLY A 53 1.41 -5.42 -3.38
C GLY A 53 2.12 -5.32 -2.05
N GLY A 54 3.15 -4.53 -2.04
CA GLY A 54 3.94 -4.28 -0.86
C GLY A 54 4.90 -3.12 -1.05
N ALA A 55 5.59 -2.80 0.02
CA ALA A 55 6.61 -1.77 0.06
C ALA A 55 7.83 -2.24 0.87
N VAL A 56 8.98 -1.63 0.62
CA VAL A 56 10.23 -1.84 1.36
C VAL A 56 10.48 -0.62 2.22
N SER A 57 10.77 -0.79 3.50
CA SER A 57 11.13 0.31 4.39
C SER A 57 12.33 1.12 3.87
N THR A 58 12.45 2.36 4.32
CA THR A 58 13.53 3.27 3.89
C THR A 58 14.92 2.68 4.11
N ASP A 59 15.13 1.94 5.20
CA ASP A 59 16.39 1.26 5.51
C ASP A 59 16.57 -0.10 4.81
N GLY A 60 15.56 -0.57 4.08
CA GLY A 60 15.60 -1.82 3.33
C GLY A 60 15.39 -3.10 4.15
N ARG A 61 15.13 -3.00 5.47
CA ARG A 61 15.08 -4.17 6.36
C ARG A 61 13.71 -4.81 6.50
N ILE A 62 12.66 -4.05 6.24
CA ILE A 62 11.28 -4.46 6.46
C ILE A 62 10.53 -4.46 5.14
N LEU A 63 9.82 -5.55 4.87
CA LEU A 63 8.82 -5.62 3.82
C LEU A 63 7.45 -5.49 4.46
N ALA A 64 6.60 -4.66 3.89
CA ALA A 64 5.20 -4.59 4.22
C ALA A 64 4.39 -5.18 3.06
N ALA A 65 3.59 -6.21 3.32
CA ALA A 65 2.67 -6.81 2.35
C ALA A 65 1.25 -6.31 2.59
N GLN A 66 0.61 -5.77 1.55
CA GLN A 66 -0.79 -5.38 1.62
C GLN A 66 -1.70 -6.51 1.16
N ASN A 67 -2.76 -6.76 1.91
CA ASN A 67 -3.64 -7.89 1.69
C ASN A 67 -5.09 -7.44 1.44
N TYR A 68 -5.74 -8.12 0.49
CA TYR A 68 -7.17 -8.01 0.25
C TYR A 68 -7.95 -8.95 1.16
N GLU A 69 -7.44 -10.17 1.35
CA GLU A 69 -8.07 -11.20 2.15
C GLU A 69 -7.04 -11.84 3.09
N PRO A 70 -7.29 -11.80 4.40
CA PRO A 70 -8.49 -11.26 5.09
C PRO A 70 -8.50 -9.74 5.25
N GLY A 71 -7.60 -9.01 4.58
CA GLY A 71 -7.29 -7.61 4.80
C GLY A 71 -6.09 -7.46 5.75
N GLY A 72 -5.55 -6.24 5.82
CA GLY A 72 -4.44 -5.94 6.71
C GLY A 72 -3.07 -5.84 6.04
N VAL A 73 -2.09 -5.56 6.86
CA VAL A 73 -0.68 -5.46 6.47
C VAL A 73 0.12 -6.47 7.29
N LYS A 74 1.00 -7.21 6.63
CA LYS A 74 1.98 -8.07 7.32
C LYS A 74 3.38 -7.53 7.11
N LEU A 75 4.15 -7.47 8.19
CA LEU A 75 5.54 -7.07 8.16
C LEU A 75 6.44 -8.31 8.15
N PHE A 76 7.44 -8.29 7.28
CA PHE A 76 8.43 -9.33 7.15
C PHE A 76 9.84 -8.75 7.25
N ASP A 77 10.75 -9.52 7.79
CA ASP A 77 12.18 -9.28 7.62
C ASP A 77 12.54 -9.43 6.14
N ALA A 78 13.17 -8.43 5.55
CA ALA A 78 13.46 -8.40 4.12
C ALA A 78 14.52 -9.41 3.70
N ASP A 79 15.39 -9.82 4.62
CA ASP A 79 16.43 -10.82 4.32
C ASP A 79 15.89 -12.24 4.42
N THR A 80 15.24 -12.57 5.51
CA THR A 80 14.83 -13.93 5.83
C THR A 80 13.42 -14.29 5.42
N LEU A 81 12.55 -13.32 5.11
CA LEU A 81 11.09 -13.43 4.97
C LEU A 81 10.42 -14.04 6.21
N GLU A 82 10.99 -13.82 7.40
CA GLU A 82 10.34 -14.12 8.66
C GLU A 82 9.20 -13.12 8.91
N LEU A 83 8.05 -13.63 9.36
CA LEU A 83 6.93 -12.77 9.77
C LEU A 83 7.28 -12.05 11.08
N LEU A 84 7.26 -10.72 11.06
CA LEU A 84 7.56 -9.87 12.22
C LEU A 84 6.27 -9.42 12.93
N ALA A 85 5.24 -9.05 12.18
CA ALA A 85 3.95 -8.65 12.72
C ALA A 85 2.83 -8.88 11.71
N ASP A 86 1.63 -9.11 12.23
CA ASP A 86 0.36 -9.15 11.49
C ASP A 86 -0.55 -8.05 12.03
N ILE A 87 -0.95 -7.13 11.18
CA ILE A 87 -1.76 -5.96 11.50
C ILE A 87 -3.11 -6.07 10.79
N PRO A 88 -4.13 -6.64 11.42
CA PRO A 88 -5.45 -6.76 10.82
C PRO A 88 -6.06 -5.38 10.52
N ALA A 89 -6.62 -5.21 9.33
CA ALA A 89 -7.36 -4.00 8.96
C ALA A 89 -8.83 -4.17 9.31
N VAL A 90 -9.17 -3.76 10.53
CA VAL A 90 -10.56 -3.70 11.01
C VAL A 90 -10.91 -2.22 11.17
N GLY A 91 -11.87 -1.76 10.37
CA GLY A 91 -12.33 -0.36 10.39
C GLY A 91 -13.04 0.01 11.69
N ALA A 92 -13.36 1.29 11.84
CA ALA A 92 -14.10 1.80 13.01
C ALA A 92 -15.49 1.16 13.16
N ASP A 93 -16.06 0.65 12.07
CA ASP A 93 -17.32 -0.10 12.06
C ASP A 93 -17.19 -1.57 12.54
N GLY A 94 -15.99 -2.00 12.91
CA GLY A 94 -15.68 -3.35 13.35
C GLY A 94 -15.59 -4.38 12.22
N LYS A 95 -15.60 -3.97 10.95
CA LYS A 95 -15.55 -4.88 9.81
C LYS A 95 -14.15 -4.94 9.19
N PRO A 96 -13.76 -6.10 8.66
CA PRO A 96 -12.54 -6.21 7.86
C PRO A 96 -12.59 -5.33 6.62
N SER A 97 -11.46 -4.78 6.24
CA SER A 97 -11.30 -3.98 5.04
C SER A 97 -10.07 -4.41 4.25
N LYS A 98 -10.20 -4.39 2.93
CA LYS A 98 -9.02 -4.53 2.06
C LYS A 98 -8.05 -3.40 2.30
N VAL A 99 -6.77 -3.74 2.30
CA VAL A 99 -5.70 -2.75 2.28
C VAL A 99 -5.25 -2.51 0.85
N VAL A 100 -5.16 -1.24 0.50
CA VAL A 100 -4.74 -0.76 -0.81
C VAL A 100 -3.82 0.44 -0.66
N GLY A 101 -3.11 0.80 -1.73
CA GLY A 101 -2.32 2.02 -1.77
C GLY A 101 -1.18 2.08 -0.76
N LEU A 102 -0.58 0.94 -0.42
CA LEU A 102 0.53 0.90 0.52
C LEU A 102 1.75 1.61 -0.04
N ALA A 103 2.26 2.59 0.69
CA ALA A 103 3.48 3.33 0.37
C ALA A 103 4.42 3.37 1.58
N ASP A 104 5.72 3.30 1.31
CA ASP A 104 6.75 3.55 2.32
C ASP A 104 6.93 5.05 2.57
N LEU A 105 7.26 5.38 3.80
CA LEU A 105 7.51 6.73 4.28
C LEU A 105 8.83 6.75 5.08
N PRO A 106 9.51 7.90 5.16
CA PRO A 106 10.73 8.03 5.97
C PRO A 106 10.53 7.60 7.43
N GLY A 107 11.60 7.05 8.04
CA GLY A 107 11.59 6.63 9.44
C GLY A 107 10.88 5.30 9.70
N GLN A 108 11.01 4.34 8.75
CA GLN A 108 10.38 3.02 8.82
C GLN A 108 8.87 3.07 9.02
N ARG A 109 8.24 4.04 8.40
CA ARG A 109 6.78 4.18 8.40
C ARG A 109 6.19 3.76 7.08
N PHE A 110 4.92 3.39 7.12
CA PHE A 110 4.11 3.09 5.94
C PHE A 110 2.76 3.78 6.08
N ALA A 111 2.17 4.16 4.96
CA ALA A 111 0.78 4.60 4.92
C ALA A 111 -0.01 3.75 3.93
N TYR A 112 -1.27 3.55 4.20
CA TYR A 112 -2.15 2.75 3.37
C TYR A 112 -3.62 3.10 3.59
N SER A 113 -4.43 2.74 2.62
CA SER A 113 -5.87 2.96 2.62
C SER A 113 -6.63 1.69 3.01
N LEU A 114 -7.71 1.85 3.77
CA LEU A 114 -8.70 0.82 4.02
C LEU A 114 -9.92 1.10 3.14
N PHE A 115 -10.09 0.28 2.11
CA PHE A 115 -11.02 0.54 1.03
C PHE A 115 -12.48 0.60 1.47
N GLU A 116 -12.98 -0.43 2.14
CA GLU A 116 -14.36 -0.48 2.60
C GLU A 116 -14.61 0.46 3.78
N ALA A 117 -13.62 0.59 4.66
CA ALA A 117 -13.76 1.40 5.86
C ALA A 117 -13.72 2.92 5.60
N GLY A 118 -13.18 3.37 4.46
CA GLY A 118 -13.02 4.80 4.20
C GLY A 118 -11.99 5.46 5.12
N GLU A 119 -10.88 4.75 5.39
CA GLU A 119 -9.86 5.17 6.33
C GLU A 119 -8.47 5.18 5.68
N ILE A 120 -7.57 5.98 6.23
CA ILE A 120 -6.13 5.90 5.99
C ILE A 120 -5.46 5.58 7.31
N TRP A 121 -4.53 4.63 7.29
CA TRP A 121 -3.73 4.29 8.45
C TRP A 121 -2.26 4.56 8.17
N MET A 122 -1.55 5.06 9.19
CA MET A 122 -0.11 5.20 9.18
C MET A 122 0.48 4.23 10.20
N LEU A 123 1.39 3.39 9.73
CA LEU A 123 2.07 2.36 10.49
C LEU A 123 3.51 2.81 10.77
N ASP A 124 3.88 2.86 12.04
CA ASP A 124 5.26 3.04 12.51
C ASP A 124 5.84 1.67 12.85
N ALA A 125 6.79 1.24 12.03
CA ALA A 125 7.51 -0.03 12.17
C ALA A 125 8.93 0.15 12.71
N SER A 126 9.24 1.22 13.43
CA SER A 126 10.54 1.40 14.10
C SER A 126 10.83 0.27 15.09
N ASN A 127 9.79 -0.30 15.72
CA ASN A 127 9.83 -1.62 16.34
C ASN A 127 8.94 -2.57 15.55
N PRO A 128 9.47 -3.32 14.58
CA PRO A 128 8.64 -4.05 13.63
C PRO A 128 7.89 -5.25 14.23
N ARG A 129 8.28 -5.71 15.42
CA ARG A 129 7.55 -6.77 16.16
C ARG A 129 6.41 -6.21 17.02
N GLN A 130 6.40 -4.91 17.27
CA GLN A 130 5.37 -4.19 18.02
C GLN A 130 5.07 -2.85 17.33
N PRO A 131 4.60 -2.87 16.09
CA PRO A 131 4.36 -1.65 15.33
C PRO A 131 3.21 -0.85 15.93
N LYS A 132 3.24 0.48 15.72
CA LYS A 132 2.19 1.38 16.16
C LYS A 132 1.38 1.84 14.97
N VAL A 133 0.06 1.91 15.12
CA VAL A 133 -0.86 2.36 14.08
C VAL A 133 -1.56 3.63 14.50
N THR A 134 -1.47 4.67 13.66
CA THR A 134 -2.29 5.87 13.75
C THR A 134 -3.39 5.77 12.70
N LYS A 135 -4.65 5.92 13.12
CA LYS A 135 -5.83 5.73 12.27
C LYS A 135 -6.51 7.05 11.96
N PHE A 136 -6.83 7.28 10.71
CA PHE A 136 -7.58 8.44 10.24
C PHE A 136 -8.90 7.95 9.64
N HIS A 137 -9.99 8.28 10.31
CA HIS A 137 -11.33 7.85 9.96
C HIS A 137 -12.02 8.86 9.05
N ASN A 138 -13.03 8.42 8.29
CA ASN A 138 -13.86 9.29 7.45
C ASN A 138 -13.06 10.13 6.44
N VAL A 139 -12.01 9.55 5.86
CA VAL A 139 -11.15 10.28 4.91
C VAL A 139 -11.81 10.46 3.54
N GLY A 140 -12.84 9.69 3.26
CA GLY A 140 -13.59 9.69 2.01
C GLY A 140 -14.08 8.30 1.64
N LYS A 141 -14.87 8.21 0.56
CA LYS A 141 -15.45 6.94 0.12
C LYS A 141 -14.44 6.14 -0.69
N GLN A 142 -14.15 4.93 -0.21
CA GLN A 142 -13.33 3.97 -0.91
C GLN A 142 -11.96 4.55 -1.33
N PRO A 143 -11.14 5.06 -0.38
CA PRO A 143 -9.76 5.42 -0.70
C PRO A 143 -9.08 4.19 -1.31
N TYR A 144 -8.42 4.38 -2.45
CA TYR A 144 -7.87 3.26 -3.21
C TYR A 144 -6.35 3.35 -3.26
N ASP A 145 -5.79 3.52 -4.44
CA ASP A 145 -4.34 3.61 -4.56
C ASP A 145 -3.77 4.80 -3.78
N GLY A 146 -2.54 4.69 -3.38
CA GLY A 146 -1.84 5.73 -2.64
C GLY A 146 -0.45 5.97 -3.16
N LEU A 147 0.02 7.19 -2.98
CA LEU A 147 1.32 7.66 -3.41
C LEU A 147 2.00 8.44 -2.29
N GLY A 148 3.25 8.08 -2.01
CA GLY A 148 4.15 8.91 -1.18
C GLY A 148 4.84 9.96 -2.02
N SER A 149 4.91 11.22 -1.55
CA SER A 149 5.76 12.22 -2.19
C SER A 149 7.24 11.84 -2.08
N SER A 150 8.07 12.29 -3.02
CA SER A 150 9.49 11.92 -3.09
C SER A 150 10.28 12.24 -1.82
N ASN A 151 9.89 13.30 -1.08
CA ASN A 151 10.46 13.64 0.21
C ASN A 151 9.77 12.93 1.40
N GLY A 152 8.76 12.11 1.13
CA GLY A 152 8.00 11.37 2.13
C GLY A 152 7.08 12.21 3.02
N ARG A 153 6.88 13.49 2.69
CA ARG A 153 6.01 14.36 3.48
C ARG A 153 4.53 14.04 3.30
N TYR A 154 4.10 13.83 2.07
CA TYR A 154 2.70 13.64 1.76
C TYR A 154 2.41 12.19 1.36
N TYR A 155 1.35 11.65 1.92
CA TYR A 155 0.67 10.48 1.38
C TYR A 155 -0.66 10.94 0.78
N ILE A 156 -0.90 10.59 -0.46
CA ILE A 156 -2.10 11.00 -1.21
C ILE A 156 -2.81 9.74 -1.69
N ALA A 157 -4.10 9.64 -1.39
CA ALA A 157 -4.95 8.54 -1.85
C ALA A 157 -6.08 9.05 -2.73
N GLY A 158 -6.35 8.32 -3.81
CA GLY A 158 -7.52 8.56 -4.65
C GLY A 158 -8.81 8.05 -4.01
N LEU A 159 -9.92 8.73 -4.21
CA LEU A 159 -11.23 8.34 -3.68
C LEU A 159 -12.05 7.66 -4.78
N TYR A 160 -12.00 6.32 -4.83
CA TYR A 160 -12.71 5.54 -5.85
C TYR A 160 -14.24 5.70 -5.76
N GLY A 161 -14.77 5.87 -4.57
CA GLY A 161 -16.23 5.99 -4.33
C GLY A 161 -16.81 7.39 -4.51
N GLU A 162 -15.98 8.40 -4.71
CA GLU A 162 -16.38 9.81 -4.88
C GLU A 162 -15.28 10.61 -5.58
N ASP A 163 -15.57 11.85 -5.94
CA ASP A 163 -14.57 12.73 -6.54
C ASP A 163 -13.63 13.29 -5.46
N GLY A 164 -12.40 13.58 -5.84
CA GLY A 164 -11.38 14.15 -4.98
C GLY A 164 -10.34 13.17 -4.48
N LEU A 165 -9.41 13.71 -3.72
CA LEU A 165 -8.29 12.99 -3.13
C LEU A 165 -8.25 13.20 -1.61
N ALA A 166 -7.68 12.26 -0.90
CA ALA A 166 -7.36 12.37 0.52
C ALA A 166 -5.84 12.54 0.68
N MET A 167 -5.39 13.54 1.40
CA MET A 167 -3.97 13.83 1.61
C MET A 167 -3.63 13.89 3.10
N LEU A 168 -2.61 13.14 3.50
CA LEU A 168 -2.00 13.16 4.82
C LEU A 168 -0.65 13.87 4.74
N ASP A 169 -0.48 14.98 5.50
CA ASP A 169 0.84 15.60 5.73
C ASP A 169 1.51 14.92 6.93
N THR A 170 2.45 14.03 6.66
CA THR A 170 3.14 13.24 7.69
C THR A 170 4.15 14.04 8.54
N TRP A 171 4.38 15.31 8.20
CA TRP A 171 5.25 16.24 8.94
C TRP A 171 4.48 17.24 9.79
N ALA A 172 3.16 17.28 9.62
CA ALA A 172 2.34 18.17 10.43
C ALA A 172 2.44 17.79 11.92
N LYS A 173 2.47 18.79 12.79
CA LYS A 173 2.47 18.59 14.24
C LYS A 173 1.18 17.86 14.69
N ASP A 174 0.06 18.26 14.12
CA ASP A 174 -1.23 17.64 14.32
C ASP A 174 -1.59 16.88 13.03
N LEU A 175 -1.42 15.56 13.06
CA LEU A 175 -1.67 14.72 11.90
C LEU A 175 -3.15 14.67 11.57
N GLN A 176 -3.49 15.08 10.35
CA GLN A 176 -4.86 15.07 9.84
C GLN A 176 -4.87 14.73 8.35
N VAL A 177 -5.88 14.01 7.94
CA VAL A 177 -6.15 13.82 6.51
C VAL A 177 -7.07 14.94 6.03
N ARG A 178 -6.68 15.59 4.94
CA ARG A 178 -7.45 16.66 4.28
C ARG A 178 -7.96 16.18 2.94
N ARG A 179 -9.17 16.62 2.60
CA ARG A 179 -9.72 16.45 1.27
C ARG A 179 -9.18 17.55 0.37
N ILE A 180 -8.68 17.17 -0.79
CA ILE A 180 -8.16 18.08 -1.82
C ILE A 180 -8.78 17.75 -3.17
N LEU A 181 -8.79 18.70 -4.09
CA LEU A 181 -9.33 18.57 -5.45
C LEU A 181 -10.75 17.95 -5.46
N PRO A 182 -11.73 18.56 -4.81
CA PRO A 182 -13.06 17.95 -4.61
C PRO A 182 -13.81 17.68 -5.91
N ASP A 183 -13.47 18.38 -6.99
CA ASP A 183 -14.08 18.23 -8.32
C ASP A 183 -13.26 17.32 -9.25
N TYR A 184 -12.13 16.77 -8.76
CA TYR A 184 -11.29 15.90 -9.54
C TYR A 184 -11.85 14.48 -9.54
N GLY A 185 -12.04 13.93 -10.71
CA GLY A 185 -12.48 12.55 -10.86
C GLY A 185 -13.41 12.36 -12.05
N LYS A 186 -14.66 12.75 -11.95
CA LYS A 186 -15.65 12.53 -13.01
C LYS A 186 -15.57 13.54 -14.15
N GLY A 187 -15.02 14.73 -13.90
CA GLY A 187 -15.11 15.80 -14.85
C GLY A 187 -16.57 16.14 -15.23
N ARG A 188 -16.76 16.86 -16.34
CA ARG A 188 -18.09 17.13 -16.93
C ARG A 188 -18.59 15.97 -17.79
N GLU A 189 -17.73 15.03 -18.16
CA GLU A 189 -18.08 13.88 -18.96
C GLU A 189 -18.38 12.67 -18.08
N LYS A 190 -19.52 12.04 -18.34
CA LYS A 190 -19.94 10.83 -17.66
C LYS A 190 -19.05 9.67 -18.14
N GLN A 191 -17.99 9.38 -17.41
CA GLN A 191 -17.14 8.22 -17.70
C GLN A 191 -17.94 6.95 -17.43
N PRO A 192 -18.01 6.02 -18.38
CA PRO A 192 -18.95 4.89 -18.28
C PRO A 192 -18.58 3.84 -17.24
N VAL A 193 -17.35 3.82 -16.71
CA VAL A 193 -16.87 2.67 -15.93
C VAL A 193 -16.20 3.01 -14.62
N TYR A 194 -15.62 4.20 -14.44
CA TYR A 194 -14.82 4.48 -13.26
C TYR A 194 -15.05 5.89 -12.74
N LYS A 195 -15.32 5.96 -11.46
CA LYS A 195 -15.07 7.17 -10.71
C LYS A 195 -13.58 7.19 -10.44
N MET A 196 -12.91 8.16 -11.00
CA MET A 196 -11.49 8.37 -10.79
C MET A 196 -11.19 8.76 -9.32
N PRO A 197 -10.01 8.63 -8.82
CA PRO A 197 -8.81 8.26 -9.54
C PRO A 197 -8.39 6.81 -9.29
N HIS A 198 -8.48 6.01 -10.28
CA HIS A 198 -7.79 4.74 -10.31
C HIS A 198 -6.38 5.02 -10.85
N LEU A 199 -5.38 4.84 -10.03
CA LEU A 199 -4.04 5.35 -10.22
C LEU A 199 -3.18 4.52 -11.16
N ARG A 200 -3.65 4.29 -12.34
CA ARG A 200 -2.76 3.78 -13.39
C ARG A 200 -1.91 4.93 -13.92
N GLY A 201 -0.82 5.22 -13.27
CA GLY A 201 0.14 6.11 -13.86
C GLY A 201 0.42 7.39 -13.08
N TRP A 202 0.23 7.37 -11.79
CA TRP A 202 0.74 8.44 -10.97
C TRP A 202 2.25 8.47 -11.05
N ALA A 203 2.78 9.64 -11.28
CA ALA A 203 4.20 9.89 -11.24
C ALA A 203 4.48 11.17 -10.46
N ILE A 204 5.59 11.19 -9.76
CA ILE A 204 6.09 12.39 -9.10
C ILE A 204 7.36 12.84 -9.81
N SER A 205 7.44 14.14 -10.08
CA SER A 205 8.65 14.78 -10.56
C SER A 205 8.81 16.12 -9.85
N GLY A 206 9.84 16.24 -9.02
CA GLY A 206 10.06 17.42 -8.19
C GLY A 206 8.86 17.71 -7.28
N ASP A 207 8.27 18.89 -7.41
CA ASP A 207 7.12 19.35 -6.62
C ASP A 207 5.76 19.03 -7.26
N TYR A 208 5.75 18.28 -8.36
CA TYR A 208 4.54 17.96 -9.11
C TYR A 208 4.17 16.49 -8.98
N ALA A 209 2.87 16.24 -8.82
CA ALA A 209 2.28 14.92 -8.98
C ALA A 209 1.42 14.93 -10.26
N PHE A 210 1.67 13.98 -11.14
CA PHE A 210 0.91 13.76 -12.37
C PHE A 210 -0.08 12.62 -12.12
N LEU A 211 -1.35 12.87 -12.36
CA LEU A 211 -2.47 11.98 -12.09
C LEU A 211 -3.11 11.51 -13.40
#